data_bed869fd9a7bfc1119ec8b0ab6e4e63f
#
_entry.id   bed869fd9a7bfc1119ec8b0ab6e4e63f
#
_cell.length_a   1.000
_cell.length_b   1.000
_cell.length_c   1.000
_cell.angle_alpha   90.00
_cell.angle_beta   90.00
_cell.angle_gamma   90.00
#
_symmetry.space_group_name_H-M   'P 1'
#
loop_
_entity.id
_entity.type
_entity.pdbx_description
1 polymer ?
#
loop_
_entity_poly.entity_id
_entity_poly.type
_entity_poly.pdbx_seq_one_letter_code
_entity_poly.pdbx_strand_id
1 'polypeptide(L)'
;MSNLEEAGSPENITQPIKVYWQPGCSSCLKTKEFLIDNGISFESVNVLDDEKGFAELQSLGIKLVPIVARGTSWANGAVFRDVAKVAGFEYGAHKMLAPEIIKDKILMILDAAQRYLEQIPDSELDEVLPGRPRSYRQLVYHVFDIPKVFLDRVEHDAPYTYEALKSILPDDMETKEDLMHYGADNRALLSAP
;
A
#
# COMPACT_ATOMS: atom_id res chain seq x y z
N MET A 1 -10.70 1.90 1.85
CA MET A 1 -11.96 2.56 2.26
C MET A 1 -11.83 4.04 2.00
N SER A 2 -12.90 4.72 1.64
CA SER A 2 -12.95 6.17 1.41
C SER A 2 -14.31 6.67 1.85
N ASN A 3 -14.39 7.90 2.40
CA ASN A 3 -15.65 8.59 2.65
C ASN A 3 -15.80 9.72 1.63
N LEU A 4 -16.67 9.54 0.64
CA LEU A 4 -16.85 10.45 -0.48
C LEU A 4 -18.23 11.11 -0.51
N GLU A 5 -19.09 10.84 0.49
CA GLU A 5 -20.48 11.26 0.49
C GLU A 5 -20.65 12.79 0.39
N GLU A 6 -19.71 13.55 0.95
CA GLU A 6 -19.75 15.00 0.99
C GLU A 6 -18.62 15.67 0.17
N ALA A 7 -17.91 14.94 -0.69
CA ALA A 7 -16.74 15.45 -1.40
C ALA A 7 -17.04 16.71 -2.23
N GLY A 8 -18.27 16.85 -2.75
CA GLY A 8 -18.74 18.00 -3.52
C GLY A 8 -19.57 19.03 -2.73
N SER A 9 -19.67 18.89 -1.40
CA SER A 9 -20.47 19.83 -0.61
C SER A 9 -19.82 21.23 -0.56
N PRO A 10 -20.62 22.32 -0.54
CA PRO A 10 -20.08 23.69 -0.48
C PRO A 10 -19.16 23.91 0.73
N GLU A 11 -19.43 23.25 1.85
CA GLU A 11 -18.62 23.35 3.07
C GLU A 11 -17.23 22.71 2.89
N ASN A 12 -17.17 21.57 2.24
CA ASN A 12 -15.91 20.86 1.99
C ASN A 12 -15.05 21.55 0.92
N ILE A 13 -15.67 22.08 -0.14
CA ILE A 13 -14.94 22.75 -1.24
C ILE A 13 -14.13 23.96 -0.76
N THR A 14 -14.54 24.62 0.31
CA THR A 14 -13.82 25.77 0.89
C THR A 14 -12.66 25.36 1.82
N GLN A 15 -12.63 24.11 2.26
CA GLN A 15 -11.58 23.63 3.16
C GLN A 15 -10.29 23.30 2.40
N PRO A 16 -9.11 23.47 3.02
CA PRO A 16 -7.85 23.04 2.44
C PRO A 16 -7.81 21.53 2.27
N ILE A 17 -7.14 21.09 1.21
CA ILE A 17 -6.83 19.68 1.04
C ILE A 17 -5.64 19.34 1.95
N LYS A 18 -5.75 18.28 2.74
CA LYS A 18 -4.68 17.78 3.60
C LYS A 18 -4.22 16.41 3.12
N VAL A 19 -2.90 16.20 3.11
CA VAL A 19 -2.29 14.89 2.84
C VAL A 19 -1.58 14.42 4.10
N TYR A 20 -2.15 13.42 4.75
CA TYR A 20 -1.55 12.77 5.93
C TYR A 20 -0.57 11.70 5.46
N TRP A 21 0.66 11.79 5.95
CA TRP A 21 1.76 10.95 5.50
C TRP A 21 2.79 10.71 6.62
N GLN A 22 3.72 9.80 6.38
CA GLN A 22 4.89 9.57 7.26
C GLN A 22 6.15 9.32 6.44
N PRO A 23 7.35 9.57 7.00
CA PRO A 23 8.62 9.22 6.40
C PRO A 23 8.71 7.73 6.00
N GLY A 24 9.41 7.44 4.90
CA GLY A 24 9.58 6.07 4.41
C GLY A 24 8.36 5.45 3.70
N CYS A 25 7.27 6.19 3.57
CA CYS A 25 6.04 5.74 2.89
C CYS A 25 6.09 6.07 1.39
N SER A 26 6.40 5.11 0.54
CA SER A 26 6.47 5.30 -0.92
C SER A 26 5.12 5.65 -1.56
N SER A 27 4.03 5.08 -1.06
CA SER A 27 2.68 5.44 -1.53
C SER A 27 2.31 6.87 -1.15
N CYS A 28 2.77 7.36 0.00
CA CYS A 28 2.56 8.75 0.39
C CYS A 28 3.26 9.73 -0.57
N LEU A 29 4.49 9.39 -0.99
CA LEU A 29 5.21 10.17 -1.99
C LEU A 29 4.44 10.23 -3.30
N LYS A 30 4.03 9.08 -3.83
CA LYS A 30 3.23 8.98 -5.06
C LYS A 30 1.92 9.76 -4.99
N THR A 31 1.25 9.78 -3.83
CA THR A 31 0.04 10.57 -3.61
C THR A 31 0.31 12.07 -3.73
N LYS A 32 1.41 12.55 -3.14
CA LYS A 32 1.81 13.95 -3.23
C LYS A 32 2.19 14.33 -4.67
N GLU A 33 3.00 13.51 -5.34
CA GLU A 33 3.36 13.69 -6.75
C GLU A 33 2.12 13.77 -7.62
N PHE A 34 1.16 12.85 -7.44
CA PHE A 34 -0.11 12.85 -8.17
C PHE A 34 -0.88 14.17 -8.02
N LEU A 35 -0.99 14.72 -6.82
CA LEU A 35 -1.65 16.01 -6.59
C LEU A 35 -0.88 17.18 -7.23
N ILE A 36 0.45 17.19 -7.12
CA ILE A 36 1.33 18.20 -7.71
C ILE A 36 1.20 18.19 -9.24
N ASP A 37 1.25 17.01 -9.86
CA ASP A 37 1.14 16.85 -11.33
C ASP A 37 -0.21 17.33 -11.87
N ASN A 38 -1.25 17.29 -11.04
CA ASN A 38 -2.59 17.83 -11.37
C ASN A 38 -2.79 19.28 -10.91
N GLY A 39 -1.75 19.99 -10.45
CA GLY A 39 -1.82 21.39 -10.05
C GLY A 39 -2.61 21.65 -8.77
N ILE A 40 -2.77 20.63 -7.93
CA ILE A 40 -3.56 20.71 -6.69
C ILE A 40 -2.66 21.11 -5.52
N SER A 41 -2.97 22.24 -4.90
CA SER A 41 -2.31 22.65 -3.64
C SER A 41 -2.87 21.91 -2.45
N PHE A 42 -2.02 21.52 -1.51
CA PHE A 42 -2.41 20.80 -0.30
C PHE A 42 -1.50 21.13 0.90
N GLU A 43 -2.02 20.91 2.09
CA GLU A 43 -1.26 20.92 3.34
C GLU A 43 -0.64 19.53 3.56
N SER A 44 0.68 19.50 3.77
CA SER A 44 1.42 18.25 3.98
C SER A 44 1.57 17.97 5.48
N VAL A 45 0.82 17.00 6.00
CA VAL A 45 0.74 16.68 7.43
C VAL A 45 1.55 15.42 7.73
N ASN A 46 2.72 15.56 8.36
CA ASN A 46 3.50 14.43 8.84
C ASN A 46 2.93 13.93 10.19
N VAL A 47 2.24 12.80 10.18
CA VAL A 47 1.56 12.27 11.37
C VAL A 47 2.50 11.81 12.49
N LEU A 48 3.80 11.76 12.27
CA LEU A 48 4.79 11.46 13.31
C LEU A 48 5.28 12.72 14.05
N ASP A 49 5.18 13.90 13.43
CA ASP A 49 5.70 15.16 13.97
C ASP A 49 4.57 16.14 14.31
N ASP A 50 3.36 15.95 13.77
CA ASP A 50 2.21 16.82 13.96
C ASP A 50 1.13 16.11 14.80
N GLU A 51 1.15 16.35 16.12
CA GLU A 51 0.19 15.78 17.07
C GLU A 51 -1.26 16.16 16.74
N LYS A 52 -1.51 17.39 16.24
CA LYS A 52 -2.85 17.82 15.83
C LYS A 52 -3.31 17.08 14.59
N GLY A 53 -2.44 17.00 13.59
CA GLY A 53 -2.71 16.25 12.37
C GLY A 53 -2.94 14.77 12.64
N PHE A 54 -2.21 14.18 13.56
CA PHE A 54 -2.46 12.81 13.99
C PHE A 54 -3.82 12.64 14.67
N ALA A 55 -4.18 13.56 15.58
CA ALA A 55 -5.49 13.56 16.25
C ALA A 55 -6.65 13.76 15.26
N GLU A 56 -6.49 14.64 14.26
CA GLU A 56 -7.46 14.80 13.18
C GLU A 56 -7.66 13.50 12.40
N LEU A 57 -6.57 12.82 12.02
CA LEU A 57 -6.64 11.52 11.31
C LEU A 57 -7.35 10.47 12.17
N GLN A 58 -7.07 10.42 13.45
CA GLN A 58 -7.75 9.51 14.39
C GLN A 58 -9.24 9.82 14.54
N SER A 59 -9.64 11.10 14.52
CA SER A 59 -11.05 11.51 14.60
C SER A 59 -11.86 11.02 13.40
N LEU A 60 -11.22 10.81 12.25
CA LEU A 60 -11.82 10.18 11.07
C LEU A 60 -11.93 8.63 11.18
N GLY A 61 -11.46 8.04 12.29
CA GLY A 61 -11.43 6.60 12.49
C GLY A 61 -10.33 5.88 11.70
N ILE A 62 -9.33 6.60 11.21
CA ILE A 62 -8.32 6.09 10.29
C ILE A 62 -6.99 5.88 11.02
N LYS A 63 -6.33 4.75 10.72
CA LYS A 63 -5.02 4.36 11.29
C LYS A 63 -3.95 4.16 10.23
N LEU A 64 -4.22 4.54 8.98
CA LEU A 64 -3.34 4.28 7.84
C LEU A 64 -2.98 5.58 7.13
N VAL A 65 -1.83 5.62 6.50
CA VAL A 65 -1.40 6.65 5.55
C VAL A 65 -0.96 5.98 4.22
N PRO A 66 -1.07 6.66 3.06
CA PRO A 66 -1.53 8.04 2.85
C PRO A 66 -3.04 8.21 2.92
N ILE A 67 -3.47 9.32 3.48
CA ILE A 67 -4.87 9.77 3.40
C ILE A 67 -4.90 11.18 2.81
N VAL A 68 -5.82 11.41 1.90
CA VAL A 68 -6.16 12.73 1.40
C VAL A 68 -7.53 13.11 1.94
N ALA A 69 -7.62 14.23 2.63
CA ALA A 69 -8.88 14.69 3.21
C ALA A 69 -9.17 16.15 2.84
N ARG A 70 -10.46 16.50 2.77
CA ARG A 70 -10.98 17.83 2.60
C ARG A 70 -12.26 17.96 3.41
N GLY A 71 -12.21 18.69 4.53
CA GLY A 71 -13.30 18.69 5.50
C GLY A 71 -13.59 17.30 6.04
N THR A 72 -14.84 16.85 5.94
CA THR A 72 -15.29 15.52 6.37
C THR A 72 -15.06 14.40 5.37
N SER A 73 -14.75 14.76 4.11
CA SER A 73 -14.48 13.80 3.04
C SER A 73 -13.02 13.38 3.00
N TRP A 74 -12.80 12.11 2.79
CA TRP A 74 -11.44 11.58 2.70
C TRP A 74 -11.33 10.36 1.78
N ALA A 75 -10.13 10.13 1.27
CA ALA A 75 -9.79 8.97 0.44
C ALA A 75 -8.47 8.37 0.85
N ASN A 76 -8.33 7.05 0.66
CA ASN A 76 -7.03 6.41 0.65
C ASN A 76 -6.19 6.99 -0.50
N GLY A 77 -5.04 7.58 -0.15
CA GLY A 77 -4.16 8.24 -1.12
C GLY A 77 -3.62 7.33 -2.22
N ALA A 78 -3.60 6.02 -2.00
CA ALA A 78 -3.22 5.07 -3.04
C ALA A 78 -4.29 4.86 -4.11
N VAL A 79 -5.53 5.34 -3.90
CA VAL A 79 -6.67 5.22 -4.84
C VAL A 79 -6.88 6.56 -5.54
N PHE A 80 -6.11 6.86 -6.57
CA PHE A 80 -6.07 8.16 -7.24
C PHE A 80 -7.42 8.64 -7.76
N ARG A 81 -8.30 7.74 -8.20
CA ARG A 81 -9.66 8.09 -8.59
C ARG A 81 -10.46 8.71 -7.44
N ASP A 82 -10.31 8.16 -6.23
CA ASP A 82 -11.02 8.67 -5.05
C ASP A 82 -10.35 9.93 -4.52
N VAL A 83 -9.02 10.01 -4.61
CA VAL A 83 -8.26 11.24 -4.33
C VAL A 83 -8.73 12.39 -5.21
N ALA A 84 -8.91 12.16 -6.52
CA ALA A 84 -9.39 13.17 -7.46
C ALA A 84 -10.79 13.68 -7.08
N LYS A 85 -11.69 12.78 -6.62
CA LYS A 85 -13.03 13.18 -6.15
C LYS A 85 -12.96 14.09 -4.92
N VAL A 86 -12.12 13.73 -3.91
CA VAL A 86 -11.91 14.58 -2.72
C VAL A 86 -11.28 15.92 -3.11
N ALA A 87 -10.33 15.90 -4.03
CA ALA A 87 -9.64 17.10 -4.49
C ALA A 87 -10.48 17.96 -5.44
N GLY A 88 -11.57 17.43 -6.02
CA GLY A 88 -12.53 18.16 -6.84
C GLY A 88 -12.09 18.36 -8.29
N PHE A 89 -11.34 17.40 -8.88
CA PHE A 89 -10.98 17.43 -10.29
C PHE A 89 -11.34 16.13 -11.02
N GLU A 90 -11.51 16.23 -12.33
CA GLU A 90 -11.74 15.05 -13.16
C GLU A 90 -10.45 14.24 -13.31
N TYR A 91 -10.50 13.02 -12.86
CA TYR A 91 -9.44 12.05 -13.10
C TYR A 91 -9.77 11.24 -14.36
N GLY A 92 -9.04 11.53 -15.42
CA GLY A 92 -9.18 10.81 -16.69
C GLY A 92 -9.04 9.31 -16.43
N ALA A 93 -9.95 8.52 -16.97
CA ALA A 93 -9.97 7.06 -16.80
C ALA A 93 -8.63 6.47 -17.26
N HIS A 94 -7.69 6.31 -16.33
CA HIS A 94 -6.57 5.42 -16.58
C HIS A 94 -7.17 4.06 -16.89
N LYS A 95 -6.93 3.60 -18.10
CA LYS A 95 -7.37 2.27 -18.53
C LYS A 95 -6.77 1.26 -17.57
N MET A 96 -7.62 0.67 -16.74
CA MET A 96 -7.17 -0.41 -15.85
C MET A 96 -6.51 -1.48 -16.73
N LEU A 97 -5.36 -1.98 -16.28
CA LEU A 97 -4.73 -3.09 -16.96
C LEU A 97 -5.67 -4.30 -16.93
N ALA A 98 -5.71 -5.05 -18.00
CA ALA A 98 -6.43 -6.31 -18.02
C ALA A 98 -5.88 -7.26 -16.92
N PRO A 99 -6.74 -8.08 -16.29
CA PRO A 99 -6.32 -8.98 -15.21
C PRO A 99 -5.13 -9.85 -15.59
N GLU A 100 -5.07 -10.32 -16.84
CA GLU A 100 -3.98 -11.13 -17.38
C GLU A 100 -2.64 -10.37 -17.34
N ILE A 101 -2.65 -9.09 -17.72
CA ILE A 101 -1.46 -8.25 -17.69
C ILE A 101 -1.02 -8.00 -16.25
N ILE A 102 -1.97 -7.85 -15.30
CA ILE A 102 -1.66 -7.71 -13.88
C ILE A 102 -1.03 -9.01 -13.36
N LYS A 103 -1.62 -10.16 -13.69
CA LYS A 103 -1.09 -11.50 -13.36
C LYS A 103 0.35 -11.64 -13.83
N ASP A 104 0.62 -11.37 -15.11
CA ASP A 104 1.96 -11.47 -15.68
C ASP A 104 2.98 -10.56 -14.96
N LYS A 105 2.58 -9.36 -14.61
CA LYS A 105 3.44 -8.44 -13.83
C LYS A 105 3.72 -8.96 -12.43
N ILE A 106 2.73 -9.53 -11.74
CA ILE A 106 2.92 -10.13 -10.42
C ILE A 106 3.89 -11.31 -10.52
N LEU A 107 3.69 -12.22 -11.46
CA LEU A 107 4.59 -13.35 -11.70
C LEU A 107 6.03 -12.88 -11.98
N MET A 108 6.22 -11.86 -12.80
CA MET A 108 7.54 -11.27 -13.06
C MET A 108 8.18 -10.71 -11.77
N ILE A 109 7.39 -10.07 -10.90
CA ILE A 109 7.89 -9.55 -9.61
C ILE A 109 8.30 -10.70 -8.69
N LEU A 110 7.51 -11.77 -8.59
CA LEU A 110 7.84 -12.93 -7.78
C LEU A 110 9.11 -13.64 -8.28
N ASP A 111 9.26 -13.80 -9.60
CA ASP A 111 10.48 -14.35 -10.21
C ASP A 111 11.71 -13.47 -9.93
N ALA A 112 11.54 -12.15 -9.94
CA ALA A 112 12.62 -11.22 -9.58
C ALA A 112 12.96 -11.34 -8.09
N ALA A 113 11.96 -11.41 -7.22
CA ALA A 113 12.16 -11.54 -5.77
C ALA A 113 12.93 -12.84 -5.43
N GLN A 114 12.62 -13.95 -6.08
CA GLN A 114 13.37 -15.20 -5.92
C GLN A 114 14.85 -15.04 -6.31
N ARG A 115 15.12 -14.46 -7.50
CA ARG A 115 16.51 -14.22 -7.94
C ARG A 115 17.28 -13.29 -7.01
N TYR A 116 16.63 -12.30 -6.40
CA TYR A 116 17.28 -11.45 -5.40
C TYR A 116 17.52 -12.17 -4.09
N LEU A 117 16.58 -13.00 -3.63
CA LEU A 117 16.74 -13.80 -2.43
C LEU A 117 17.94 -14.76 -2.54
N GLU A 118 18.13 -15.39 -3.71
CA GLU A 118 19.30 -16.25 -3.98
C GLU A 118 20.63 -15.51 -3.74
N GLN A 119 20.70 -14.22 -4.03
CA GLN A 119 21.90 -13.40 -3.95
C GLN A 119 22.19 -12.90 -2.52
N ILE A 120 21.21 -12.90 -1.62
CA ILE A 120 21.39 -12.48 -0.23
C ILE A 120 22.12 -13.59 0.53
N PRO A 121 23.27 -13.34 1.16
CA PRO A 121 23.92 -14.32 2.05
C PRO A 121 23.00 -14.72 3.21
N ASP A 122 23.01 -15.97 3.63
CA ASP A 122 22.17 -16.46 4.74
C ASP A 122 22.44 -15.68 6.02
N SER A 123 23.68 -15.29 6.26
CA SER A 123 24.09 -14.47 7.39
C SER A 123 23.50 -13.06 7.41
N GLU A 124 23.02 -12.56 6.26
CA GLU A 124 22.48 -11.21 6.12
C GLU A 124 20.95 -11.17 6.09
N LEU A 125 20.28 -12.32 6.09
CA LEU A 125 18.80 -12.38 6.00
C LEU A 125 18.09 -11.61 7.12
N ASP A 126 18.69 -11.54 8.31
CA ASP A 126 18.14 -10.85 9.47
C ASP A 126 18.66 -9.42 9.63
N GLU A 127 19.52 -8.95 8.71
CA GLU A 127 19.94 -7.55 8.70
C GLU A 127 18.76 -6.64 8.35
N VAL A 128 18.70 -5.51 9.06
CA VAL A 128 17.62 -4.54 8.93
C VAL A 128 17.91 -3.58 7.79
N LEU A 129 16.91 -3.39 6.93
CA LEU A 129 17.00 -2.46 5.80
C LEU A 129 17.22 -1.01 6.27
N PRO A 130 18.10 -0.25 5.63
CA PRO A 130 18.29 1.16 5.92
C PRO A 130 16.98 1.95 5.86
N GLY A 131 16.65 2.65 6.95
CA GLY A 131 15.45 3.50 7.03
C GLY A 131 14.11 2.74 7.16
N ARG A 132 14.12 1.43 7.39
CA ARG A 132 12.90 0.64 7.62
C ARG A 132 13.14 -0.39 8.73
N PRO A 133 12.21 -0.56 9.69
CA PRO A 133 12.33 -1.57 10.75
C PRO A 133 11.92 -2.96 10.21
N ARG A 134 12.53 -3.40 9.11
CA ARG A 134 12.29 -4.70 8.47
C ARG A 134 13.61 -5.34 8.06
N SER A 135 13.79 -6.62 8.37
CA SER A 135 14.90 -7.40 7.83
C SER A 135 14.65 -7.80 6.37
N TYR A 136 15.71 -8.26 5.67
CA TYR A 136 15.56 -8.83 4.34
C TYR A 136 14.60 -10.03 4.36
N ARG A 137 14.69 -10.90 5.35
CA ARG A 137 13.78 -12.03 5.55
C ARG A 137 12.32 -11.60 5.59
N GLN A 138 11.99 -10.63 6.44
CA GLN A 138 10.65 -10.08 6.59
C GLN A 138 10.14 -9.38 5.31
N LEU A 139 11.03 -8.71 4.59
CA LEU A 139 10.67 -8.05 3.33
C LEU A 139 10.33 -9.07 2.24
N VAL A 140 11.19 -10.09 2.07
CA VAL A 140 10.99 -11.13 1.06
C VAL A 140 9.72 -11.92 1.33
N TYR A 141 9.51 -12.33 2.58
CA TYR A 141 8.27 -12.99 2.98
C TYR A 141 7.05 -12.13 2.62
N HIS A 142 7.07 -10.85 2.98
CA HIS A 142 5.98 -9.92 2.65
C HIS A 142 5.71 -9.83 1.15
N VAL A 143 6.76 -9.80 0.32
CA VAL A 143 6.60 -9.75 -1.16
C VAL A 143 5.90 -11.01 -1.68
N PHE A 144 6.24 -12.18 -1.14
CA PHE A 144 5.63 -13.45 -1.54
C PHE A 144 4.22 -13.63 -0.98
N ASP A 145 3.94 -13.12 0.22
CA ASP A 145 2.68 -13.32 0.94
C ASP A 145 1.53 -12.44 0.44
N ILE A 146 1.79 -11.19 0.05
CA ILE A 146 0.73 -10.27 -0.39
C ILE A 146 -0.13 -10.82 -1.54
N PRO A 147 0.41 -11.43 -2.61
CA PRO A 147 -0.41 -12.04 -3.64
C PRO A 147 -1.27 -13.20 -3.12
N LYS A 148 -0.75 -14.00 -2.17
CA LYS A 148 -1.52 -15.07 -1.52
C LYS A 148 -2.69 -14.52 -0.71
N VAL A 149 -2.47 -13.49 0.10
CA VAL A 149 -3.54 -12.81 0.86
C VAL A 149 -4.65 -12.31 -0.07
N PHE A 150 -4.28 -11.82 -1.26
CA PHE A 150 -5.25 -11.44 -2.28
C PHE A 150 -6.04 -12.64 -2.82
N LEU A 151 -5.37 -13.76 -3.14
CA LEU A 151 -6.03 -14.98 -3.60
C LEU A 151 -6.96 -15.54 -2.54
N ASP A 152 -6.53 -15.63 -1.29
CA ASP A 152 -7.35 -16.10 -0.17
C ASP A 152 -8.64 -15.25 -0.04
N ARG A 153 -8.54 -13.94 -0.30
CA ARG A 153 -9.72 -13.06 -0.33
C ARG A 153 -10.67 -13.40 -1.48
N VAL A 154 -10.13 -13.64 -2.67
CA VAL A 154 -10.94 -13.86 -3.88
C VAL A 154 -11.56 -15.26 -3.90
N GLU A 155 -10.80 -16.27 -3.50
CA GLU A 155 -11.19 -17.68 -3.62
C GLU A 155 -11.92 -18.21 -2.38
N HIS A 156 -11.57 -17.70 -1.20
CA HIS A 156 -12.05 -18.23 0.08
C HIS A 156 -12.81 -17.20 0.93
N ASP A 157 -13.09 -16.01 0.37
CA ASP A 157 -13.74 -14.89 1.09
C ASP A 157 -13.04 -14.53 2.42
N ALA A 158 -11.73 -14.77 2.50
CA ALA A 158 -10.94 -14.45 3.68
C ALA A 158 -11.01 -12.95 3.99
N PRO A 159 -11.00 -12.53 5.26
CA PRO A 159 -11.06 -11.11 5.61
C PRO A 159 -9.81 -10.36 5.13
N TYR A 160 -10.00 -9.30 4.36
CA TYR A 160 -8.92 -8.41 3.90
C TYR A 160 -8.64 -7.34 4.97
N THR A 161 -7.96 -7.77 6.03
CA THR A 161 -7.69 -6.92 7.20
C THR A 161 -6.29 -6.31 7.14
N TYR A 162 -6.07 -5.30 7.98
CA TYR A 162 -4.74 -4.72 8.16
C TYR A 162 -3.72 -5.76 8.67
N GLU A 163 -4.17 -6.65 9.57
CA GLU A 163 -3.35 -7.75 10.11
C GLU A 163 -2.91 -8.71 9.00
N ALA A 164 -3.81 -9.11 8.11
CA ALA A 164 -3.48 -9.94 6.96
C ALA A 164 -2.44 -9.26 6.05
N LEU A 165 -2.58 -7.94 5.83
CA LEU A 165 -1.66 -7.16 5.00
C LEU A 165 -0.29 -6.89 5.65
N LYS A 166 -0.15 -7.07 6.96
CA LYS A 166 1.16 -6.95 7.62
C LYS A 166 2.13 -8.04 7.19
N SER A 167 1.61 -9.19 6.78
CA SER A 167 2.41 -10.37 6.43
C SER A 167 3.44 -10.65 7.53
N ILE A 168 2.93 -11.00 8.72
CA ILE A 168 3.80 -11.32 9.86
C ILE A 168 4.54 -12.61 9.52
N LEU A 169 5.87 -12.57 9.57
CA LEU A 169 6.71 -13.72 9.30
C LEU A 169 6.39 -14.83 10.31
N PRO A 170 5.98 -16.03 9.86
CA PRO A 170 5.77 -17.17 10.73
C PRO A 170 7.08 -17.71 11.31
N ASP A 171 6.99 -18.36 12.47
CA ASP A 171 8.17 -18.91 13.18
C ASP A 171 8.87 -20.05 12.41
N ASP A 172 8.16 -20.72 11.49
CA ASP A 172 8.67 -21.80 10.64
C ASP A 172 9.39 -21.34 9.36
N MET A 173 9.48 -20.03 9.13
CA MET A 173 10.21 -19.44 8.01
C MET A 173 11.64 -19.02 8.41
N GLU A 174 12.44 -20.01 8.87
CA GLU A 174 13.75 -19.75 9.47
C GLU A 174 14.88 -19.62 8.44
N THR A 175 14.79 -20.35 7.33
CA THR A 175 15.86 -20.46 6.35
C THR A 175 15.54 -19.75 5.03
N LYS A 176 16.58 -19.53 4.23
CA LYS A 176 16.40 -19.06 2.85
C LYS A 176 15.60 -20.06 2.03
N GLU A 177 15.81 -21.35 2.26
CA GLU A 177 15.13 -22.43 1.53
C GLU A 177 13.62 -22.41 1.82
N ASP A 178 13.21 -22.17 3.07
CA ASP A 178 11.79 -22.02 3.43
C ASP A 178 11.14 -20.88 2.65
N LEU A 179 11.80 -19.72 2.59
CA LEU A 179 11.32 -18.57 1.81
C LEU A 179 11.27 -18.85 0.30
N MET A 180 12.27 -19.55 -0.24
CA MET A 180 12.30 -19.95 -1.65
C MET A 180 11.15 -20.89 -1.99
N HIS A 181 10.88 -21.90 -1.16
CA HIS A 181 9.75 -22.81 -1.33
C HIS A 181 8.43 -22.05 -1.24
N TYR A 182 8.24 -21.22 -0.22
CA TYR A 182 7.04 -20.41 -0.06
C TYR A 182 6.76 -19.50 -1.27
N GLY A 183 7.79 -18.85 -1.78
CA GLY A 183 7.68 -18.01 -2.97
C GLY A 183 7.33 -18.82 -4.23
N ALA A 184 7.89 -20.02 -4.39
CA ALA A 184 7.62 -20.93 -5.50
C ALA A 184 6.16 -21.43 -5.45
N ASP A 185 5.67 -21.82 -4.28
CA ASP A 185 4.31 -22.30 -4.07
C ASP A 185 3.27 -21.20 -4.39
N ASN A 186 3.48 -19.99 -3.88
CA ASN A 186 2.59 -18.86 -4.16
C ASN A 186 2.61 -18.45 -5.64
N ARG A 187 3.77 -18.54 -6.29
CA ARG A 187 3.87 -18.34 -7.73
C ARG A 187 3.09 -19.40 -8.52
N ALA A 188 3.16 -20.66 -8.11
CA ALA A 188 2.42 -21.75 -8.74
C ALA A 188 0.89 -21.56 -8.60
N LEU A 189 0.39 -21.16 -7.41
CA LEU A 189 -1.01 -20.83 -7.18
C LEU A 189 -1.50 -19.74 -8.14
N LEU A 190 -0.75 -18.65 -8.29
CA LEU A 190 -1.08 -17.56 -9.21
C LEU A 190 -1.02 -17.97 -10.70
N SER A 191 -0.26 -18.99 -11.03
CA SER A 191 -0.13 -19.50 -12.41
C SER A 191 -1.26 -20.44 -12.80
N ALA A 192 -2.02 -20.94 -11.85
CA ALA A 192 -3.16 -21.81 -12.09
C ALA A 192 -4.20 -21.12 -13.01
N PRO A 193 -4.90 -21.92 -13.85
CA PRO A 193 -5.87 -21.41 -14.82
C PRO A 193 -7.11 -20.80 -14.16
#